data_6b0743965bba354e31ac5d11d7e91992
#
_entry.id   6b0743965bba354e31ac5d11d7e91992
#
_cell.length_a   1.000
_cell.length_b   1.000
_cell.length_c   1.000
_cell.angle_alpha   90.00
_cell.angle_beta   90.00
_cell.angle_gamma   90.00
#
_symmetry.space_group_name_H-M   'P 1'
#
loop_
_entity.id
_entity.type
_entity.pdbx_description
1 polymer ?
#
loop_
_entity_poly.entity_id
_entity_poly.type
_entity_poly.pdbx_seq_one_letter_code
_entity_poly.pdbx_strand_id
1 'polypeptide(L)'
;MTDKAATTQVYRIVIKASAQAIWDAITKPEWSERYAYGGRVSYELKAGGEYHHGASPEMKAFGLPDKVILGEVKESDPPRKLVQTWHPQFTPEMIAEPPSRLTYEIKEYPGGMCSVTITHDVTGAPQVGGMVQGSGDPDQGGGGWPWVLSDLKSLLETGKRMSG
;
A
#
# COMPACT_ATOMS: atom_id res chain seq x y z
N MET A 1 8.84 12.20 -28.68
CA MET A 1 9.33 12.05 -27.32
C MET A 1 8.26 11.38 -26.48
N THR A 2 8.58 10.25 -25.94
CA THR A 2 7.66 9.55 -25.07
C THR A 2 7.54 10.29 -23.75
N ASP A 3 6.31 10.48 -23.30
CA ASP A 3 6.08 10.99 -21.96
C ASP A 3 6.73 10.05 -20.95
N LYS A 4 7.61 10.60 -20.12
CA LYS A 4 8.14 9.83 -19.02
C LYS A 4 6.99 9.60 -18.05
N ALA A 5 6.73 8.33 -17.73
CA ALA A 5 5.87 8.02 -16.60
C ALA A 5 6.36 8.80 -15.37
N ALA A 6 5.44 9.34 -14.58
CA ALA A 6 5.80 10.02 -13.36
C ALA A 6 6.62 9.07 -12.48
N THR A 7 7.84 9.49 -12.12
CA THR A 7 8.74 8.68 -11.30
C THR A 7 8.41 8.77 -9.83
N THR A 8 7.68 9.81 -9.41
CA THR A 8 7.16 9.94 -8.05
C THR A 8 5.67 10.23 -8.11
N GLN A 9 4.91 9.42 -7.39
CA GLN A 9 3.45 9.56 -7.31
C GLN A 9 3.08 9.88 -5.86
N VAL A 10 2.17 10.84 -5.68
CA VAL A 10 1.71 11.26 -4.37
C VAL A 10 0.20 11.14 -4.31
N TYR A 11 -0.29 10.47 -3.26
CA TYR A 11 -1.72 10.31 -3.00
C TYR A 11 -1.99 10.75 -1.58
N ARG A 12 -3.07 11.50 -1.37
CA ARG A 12 -3.42 12.01 -0.06
C ARG A 12 -4.92 11.97 0.15
N ILE A 13 -5.34 11.44 1.29
CA ILE A 13 -6.75 11.49 1.71
C ILE A 13 -6.83 11.90 3.18
N VAL A 14 -8.04 12.27 3.59
CA VAL A 14 -8.36 12.55 4.99
C VAL A 14 -9.34 11.48 5.49
N ILE A 15 -9.01 10.87 6.64
CA ILE A 15 -9.82 9.82 7.26
C ILE A 15 -10.23 10.27 8.66
N LYS A 16 -11.49 10.07 8.99
CA LYS A 16 -11.97 10.30 10.35
C LYS A 16 -11.62 9.11 11.23
N ALA A 17 -10.38 9.06 11.65
CA ALA A 17 -9.82 8.01 12.50
C ALA A 17 -8.57 8.54 13.19
N SER A 18 -8.17 7.89 14.27
CA SER A 18 -6.92 8.24 14.96
C SER A 18 -5.70 7.81 14.13
N ALA A 19 -4.58 8.46 14.38
CA ALA A 19 -3.32 8.06 13.75
C ALA A 19 -2.95 6.61 14.09
N GLN A 20 -3.20 6.19 15.32
CA GLN A 20 -2.94 4.81 15.75
C GLN A 20 -3.79 3.80 14.99
N ALA A 21 -5.08 4.08 14.78
CA ALA A 21 -5.97 3.19 14.02
C ALA A 21 -5.51 3.05 12.57
N ILE A 22 -5.08 4.14 11.96
CA ILE A 22 -4.54 4.13 10.59
C ILE A 22 -3.23 3.35 10.53
N TRP A 23 -2.33 3.59 11.47
CA TRP A 23 -1.07 2.87 11.59
C TRP A 23 -1.29 1.36 11.71
N ASP A 24 -2.20 0.96 12.59
CA ASP A 24 -2.53 -0.45 12.79
C ASP A 24 -3.11 -1.07 11.51
N ALA A 25 -3.97 -0.34 10.80
CA ALA A 25 -4.56 -0.83 9.56
C ALA A 25 -3.50 -1.05 8.46
N ILE A 26 -2.43 -0.27 8.45
CA ILE A 26 -1.33 -0.42 7.49
C ILE A 26 -0.39 -1.56 7.90
N THR A 27 -0.09 -1.70 9.18
CA THR A 27 1.04 -2.52 9.64
C THR A 27 0.66 -3.86 10.25
N LYS A 28 -0.59 -4.06 10.63
CA LYS A 28 -1.04 -5.30 11.28
C LYS A 28 -1.78 -6.23 10.32
N PRO A 29 -1.43 -7.52 10.30
CA PRO A 29 -2.03 -8.46 9.36
C PRO A 29 -3.53 -8.66 9.54
N GLU A 30 -4.02 -8.62 10.78
CA GLU A 30 -5.46 -8.76 11.08
C GLU A 30 -6.29 -7.60 10.53
N TRP A 31 -5.65 -6.48 10.21
CA TRP A 31 -6.29 -5.34 9.56
C TRP A 31 -6.10 -5.35 8.05
N SER A 32 -4.88 -5.65 7.57
CA SER A 32 -4.58 -5.59 6.12
C SER A 32 -5.42 -6.56 5.30
N GLU A 33 -5.82 -7.70 5.87
CA GLU A 33 -6.66 -8.67 5.17
C GLU A 33 -8.12 -8.23 5.00
N ARG A 34 -8.51 -7.12 5.64
CA ARG A 34 -9.90 -6.66 5.67
C ARG A 34 -10.24 -5.60 4.63
N TYR A 35 -9.28 -5.10 3.88
CA TYR A 35 -9.55 -4.05 2.89
C TYR A 35 -8.67 -4.21 1.65
N ALA A 36 -8.95 -3.40 0.63
CA ALA A 36 -8.26 -3.41 -0.65
C ALA A 36 -8.27 -4.80 -1.29
N TYR A 37 -7.13 -5.31 -1.67
CA TYR A 37 -7.02 -6.62 -2.31
C TYR A 37 -6.76 -7.76 -1.31
N GLY A 38 -6.84 -7.45 -0.02
CA GLY A 38 -6.64 -8.45 1.03
C GLY A 38 -5.18 -8.85 1.21
N GLY A 39 -4.99 -10.03 1.80
CA GLY A 39 -3.65 -10.51 2.15
C GLY A 39 -3.15 -9.95 3.48
N ARG A 40 -2.22 -10.66 4.07
CA ARG A 40 -1.69 -10.33 5.39
C ARG A 40 -0.29 -9.74 5.28
N VAL A 41 -0.12 -8.52 5.78
CA VAL A 41 1.21 -7.89 5.85
C VAL A 41 2.01 -8.46 7.02
N SER A 42 3.31 -8.42 6.89
CA SER A 42 4.25 -8.74 7.97
C SER A 42 5.33 -7.68 8.01
N TYR A 43 5.50 -7.03 9.14
CA TYR A 43 6.47 -5.96 9.35
C TYR A 43 7.33 -6.22 10.58
N GLU A 44 8.65 -6.12 10.40
CA GLU A 44 9.55 -5.82 11.50
C GLU A 44 9.75 -4.30 11.50
N LEU A 45 9.09 -3.61 12.41
CA LEU A 45 9.02 -2.14 12.42
C LEU A 45 10.27 -1.50 13.02
N LYS A 46 11.38 -1.69 12.36
CA LYS A 46 12.69 -1.11 12.69
C LYS A 46 13.49 -0.93 11.41
N ALA A 47 14.45 -0.01 11.42
CA ALA A 47 15.34 0.15 10.27
C ALA A 47 16.07 -1.17 9.96
N GLY A 48 16.02 -1.61 8.70
CA GLY A 48 16.56 -2.89 8.27
C GLY A 48 15.61 -4.08 8.46
N GLY A 49 14.41 -3.86 9.02
CA GLY A 49 13.43 -4.90 9.23
C GLY A 49 12.81 -5.41 7.94
N GLU A 50 12.35 -6.66 7.95
CA GLU A 50 11.70 -7.27 6.79
C GLU A 50 10.23 -6.80 6.68
N TYR A 51 9.81 -6.57 5.45
CA TYR A 51 8.41 -6.40 5.09
C TYR A 51 8.03 -7.38 4.00
N HIS A 52 6.88 -8.00 4.12
CA HIS A 52 6.25 -8.68 3.00
C HIS A 52 4.72 -8.60 3.11
N HIS A 53 4.08 -8.75 1.95
CA HIS A 53 2.63 -8.84 1.85
C HIS A 53 2.29 -10.22 1.32
N GLY A 54 1.50 -10.98 2.08
CA GLY A 54 1.07 -12.31 1.70
C GLY A 54 -0.04 -12.28 0.66
N ALA A 55 -0.09 -13.32 -0.15
CA ALA A 55 -1.16 -13.48 -1.14
C ALA A 55 -2.49 -13.74 -0.47
N SER A 56 -3.57 -13.14 -1.00
CA SER A 56 -4.94 -13.53 -0.64
C SER A 56 -5.25 -14.91 -1.22
N PRO A 57 -6.32 -15.59 -0.73
CA PRO A 57 -6.74 -16.87 -1.33
C PRO A 57 -6.99 -16.77 -2.83
N GLU A 58 -7.57 -15.67 -3.30
CA GLU A 58 -7.83 -15.42 -4.72
C GLU A 58 -6.54 -15.30 -5.52
N MET A 59 -5.55 -14.58 -5.00
CA MET A 59 -4.23 -14.46 -5.61
C MET A 59 -3.54 -15.82 -5.73
N LYS A 60 -3.63 -16.65 -4.70
CA LYS A 60 -3.08 -18.01 -4.73
C LYS A 60 -3.78 -18.87 -5.78
N ALA A 61 -5.09 -18.71 -5.92
CA ALA A 61 -5.87 -19.41 -6.94
C ALA A 61 -5.44 -19.04 -8.35
N PHE A 62 -4.94 -17.82 -8.56
CA PHE A 62 -4.37 -17.39 -9.84
C PHE A 62 -2.91 -17.82 -10.03
N GLY A 63 -2.34 -18.58 -9.09
CA GLY A 63 -0.97 -19.08 -9.21
C GLY A 63 0.11 -18.10 -8.73
N LEU A 64 -0.26 -17.04 -8.00
CA LEU A 64 0.71 -16.13 -7.44
C LEU A 64 1.44 -16.74 -6.25
N PRO A 65 2.69 -16.30 -5.97
CA PRO A 65 3.46 -16.84 -4.84
C PRO A 65 2.84 -16.46 -3.51
N ASP A 66 3.27 -17.12 -2.42
CA ASP A 66 2.77 -16.83 -1.07
C ASP A 66 3.08 -15.39 -0.63
N LYS A 67 4.23 -14.86 -1.02
CA LYS A 67 4.61 -13.48 -0.76
C LYS A 67 4.55 -12.72 -2.08
N VAL A 68 3.56 -11.85 -2.23
CA VAL A 68 3.33 -11.12 -3.47
C VAL A 68 4.03 -9.77 -3.52
N ILE A 69 4.44 -9.24 -2.37
CA ILE A 69 5.24 -8.00 -2.29
C ILE A 69 6.32 -8.22 -1.26
N LEU A 70 7.55 -7.84 -1.61
CA LEU A 70 8.72 -7.91 -0.73
C LEU A 70 9.25 -6.51 -0.47
N GLY A 71 9.91 -6.32 0.67
CA GLY A 71 10.54 -5.04 0.96
C GLY A 71 11.35 -5.05 2.25
N GLU A 72 11.92 -3.89 2.54
CA GLU A 72 12.71 -3.63 3.74
C GLU A 72 12.26 -2.32 4.35
N VAL A 73 12.08 -2.30 5.66
CA VAL A 73 11.77 -1.07 6.40
C VAL A 73 13.04 -0.21 6.46
N LYS A 74 12.94 1.04 6.04
CA LYS A 74 14.04 2.01 6.09
C LYS A 74 13.94 2.93 7.30
N GLU A 75 12.69 3.32 7.67
CA GLU A 75 12.42 4.19 8.80
C GLU A 75 11.05 3.85 9.37
N SER A 76 10.96 3.78 10.70
CA SER A 76 9.69 3.54 11.39
C SER A 76 9.55 4.53 12.55
N ASP A 77 8.57 5.41 12.47
CA ASP A 77 8.22 6.38 13.51
C ASP A 77 6.71 6.30 13.77
N PRO A 78 6.27 5.29 14.54
CA PRO A 78 4.85 5.10 14.83
C PRO A 78 4.26 6.26 15.65
N PRO A 79 3.03 6.69 15.39
CA PRO A 79 2.16 6.29 14.30
C PRO A 79 2.18 7.31 13.13
N ARG A 80 3.32 7.94 12.86
CA ARG A 80 3.42 9.10 11.97
C ARG A 80 4.06 8.82 10.60
N LYS A 81 5.08 7.96 10.57
CA LYS A 81 5.85 7.81 9.33
C LYS A 81 6.42 6.40 9.21
N LEU A 82 6.29 5.84 8.02
CA LEU A 82 6.88 4.55 7.64
C LEU A 82 7.51 4.70 6.25
N VAL A 83 8.80 4.41 6.15
CA VAL A 83 9.53 4.38 4.88
C VAL A 83 10.03 2.97 4.63
N GLN A 84 9.74 2.45 3.45
CA GLN A 84 10.11 1.09 3.08
C GLN A 84 10.40 0.96 1.59
N THR A 85 11.07 -0.12 1.21
CA THR A 85 11.06 -0.55 -0.18
C THR A 85 9.83 -1.41 -0.44
N TRP A 86 9.45 -1.50 -1.72
CA TRP A 86 8.22 -2.17 -2.13
C TRP A 86 8.43 -2.79 -3.51
N HIS A 87 8.48 -4.11 -3.55
CA HIS A 87 8.84 -4.84 -4.75
C HIS A 87 7.82 -5.93 -5.05
N PRO A 88 6.80 -5.63 -5.88
CA PRO A 88 5.78 -6.61 -6.24
C PRO A 88 6.35 -7.78 -7.03
N GLN A 89 5.77 -8.95 -6.80
CA GLN A 89 6.15 -10.21 -7.44
C GLN A 89 5.03 -10.74 -8.33
N PHE A 90 4.17 -9.86 -8.85
CA PHE A 90 2.98 -10.25 -9.61
C PHE A 90 3.30 -10.75 -11.01
N THR A 91 4.32 -10.18 -11.66
CA THR A 91 4.70 -10.52 -13.03
C THR A 91 6.22 -10.63 -13.15
N PRO A 92 6.74 -11.38 -14.15
CA PRO A 92 8.19 -11.41 -14.39
C PRO A 92 8.78 -10.01 -14.63
N GLU A 93 8.03 -9.14 -15.31
CA GLU A 93 8.45 -7.77 -15.61
C GLU A 93 8.63 -6.96 -14.33
N MET A 94 7.71 -7.08 -13.37
CA MET A 94 7.83 -6.40 -12.07
C MET A 94 8.97 -6.95 -11.23
N ILE A 95 9.17 -8.28 -11.25
CA ILE A 95 10.27 -8.92 -10.54
C ILE A 95 11.63 -8.42 -11.06
N ALA A 96 11.72 -8.17 -12.36
CA ALA A 96 12.95 -7.70 -13.00
C ALA A 96 13.24 -6.21 -12.72
N GLU A 97 12.25 -5.44 -12.30
CA GLU A 97 12.44 -4.03 -11.94
C GLU A 97 13.12 -3.89 -10.58
N PRO A 98 13.81 -2.77 -10.31
CA PRO A 98 14.34 -2.53 -8.96
C PRO A 98 13.21 -2.31 -7.96
N PRO A 99 13.47 -2.57 -6.67
CA PRO A 99 12.50 -2.20 -5.63
C PRO A 99 12.18 -0.72 -5.67
N SER A 100 10.91 -0.38 -5.51
CA SER A 100 10.47 1.00 -5.38
C SER A 100 10.54 1.46 -3.92
N ARG A 101 10.39 2.77 -3.68
CA ARG A 101 10.41 3.34 -2.35
C ARG A 101 9.04 3.90 -2.00
N LEU A 102 8.48 3.42 -0.90
CA LEU A 102 7.13 3.77 -0.46
C LEU A 102 7.21 4.45 0.89
N THR A 103 6.58 5.62 1.00
CA THR A 103 6.50 6.38 2.26
C THR A 103 5.05 6.61 2.62
N TYR A 104 4.69 6.25 3.86
CA TYR A 104 3.41 6.63 4.47
C TYR A 104 3.66 7.73 5.49
N GLU A 105 2.87 8.80 5.42
CA GLU A 105 2.89 9.87 6.42
C GLU A 105 1.48 10.11 6.94
N ILE A 106 1.33 10.10 8.26
CA ILE A 106 0.04 10.27 8.94
C ILE A 106 0.14 11.52 9.79
N LYS A 107 -0.77 12.48 9.56
CA LYS A 107 -0.80 13.74 10.29
C LYS A 107 -2.17 13.96 10.92
N GLU A 108 -2.17 14.24 12.22
CA GLU A 108 -3.39 14.49 12.98
C GLU A 108 -3.87 15.93 12.82
N TYR A 109 -5.18 16.11 12.80
CA TYR A 109 -5.84 17.40 12.77
C TYR A 109 -6.91 17.47 13.86
N PRO A 110 -7.31 18.69 14.28
CA PRO A 110 -8.43 18.84 15.22
C PRO A 110 -9.70 18.18 14.68
N GLY A 111 -10.54 17.67 15.57
CA GLY A 111 -11.80 17.03 15.21
C GLY A 111 -11.73 15.53 14.96
N GLY A 112 -10.62 14.89 15.31
CA GLY A 112 -10.50 13.43 15.21
C GLY A 112 -10.23 12.92 13.81
N MET A 113 -9.63 13.73 12.96
CA MET A 113 -9.25 13.32 11.59
C MET A 113 -7.74 13.33 11.40
N CYS A 114 -7.30 12.52 10.45
CA CYS A 114 -5.91 12.47 10.01
C CYS A 114 -5.82 12.54 8.50
N SER A 115 -4.74 13.12 7.98
CA SER A 115 -4.37 12.89 6.59
C SER A 115 -3.44 11.69 6.50
N VAL A 116 -3.60 10.93 5.43
CA VAL A 116 -2.66 9.87 5.05
C VAL A 116 -2.09 10.26 3.69
N THR A 117 -0.78 10.40 3.64
CA THR A 117 -0.07 10.71 2.40
C THR A 117 0.81 9.53 2.04
N ILE A 118 0.63 9.01 0.83
CA ILE A 118 1.51 8.01 0.23
C ILE A 118 2.38 8.72 -0.80
N THR A 119 3.70 8.60 -0.63
CA THR A 119 4.67 9.04 -1.62
C THR A 119 5.36 7.78 -2.14
N HIS A 120 5.19 7.51 -3.43
CA HIS A 120 5.73 6.30 -4.05
C HIS A 120 6.73 6.68 -5.14
N ASP A 121 8.01 6.45 -4.87
CA ASP A 121 9.07 6.65 -5.84
C ASP A 121 9.24 5.36 -6.64
N VAL A 122 8.79 5.40 -7.88
CA VAL A 122 8.82 4.25 -8.82
C VAL A 122 9.88 4.44 -9.91
N THR A 123 10.91 5.25 -9.63
CA THR A 123 12.03 5.44 -10.55
C THR A 123 12.63 4.09 -10.96
N GLY A 124 12.74 3.85 -12.25
CA GLY A 124 13.24 2.58 -12.79
C GLY A 124 12.25 1.41 -12.74
N ALA A 125 11.02 1.63 -12.26
CA ALA A 125 9.99 0.61 -12.11
C ALA A 125 8.68 1.02 -12.81
N PRO A 126 8.68 1.14 -14.15
CA PRO A 126 7.51 1.62 -14.90
C PRO A 126 6.30 0.67 -14.82
N GLN A 127 6.52 -0.63 -14.70
CA GLN A 127 5.41 -1.58 -14.53
C GLN A 127 4.70 -1.37 -13.19
N VAL A 128 5.47 -1.20 -12.13
CA VAL A 128 4.94 -0.89 -10.81
C VAL A 128 4.22 0.47 -10.84
N GLY A 129 4.85 1.48 -11.43
CA GLY A 129 4.26 2.81 -11.55
C GLY A 129 2.90 2.80 -12.26
N GLY A 130 2.78 2.04 -13.34
CA GLY A 130 1.53 1.87 -14.08
C GLY A 130 0.44 1.18 -13.26
N MET A 131 0.81 0.17 -12.48
CA MET A 131 -0.13 -0.55 -11.64
C MET A 131 -0.67 0.31 -10.49
N VAL A 132 0.19 1.02 -9.78
CA VAL A 132 -0.19 1.74 -8.56
C VAL A 132 -0.94 3.03 -8.80
N GLN A 133 -0.88 3.61 -10.00
CA GLN A 133 -1.59 4.86 -10.30
C GLN A 133 -3.12 4.69 -10.37
N GLY A 134 -3.60 3.46 -10.56
CA GLY A 134 -5.03 3.18 -10.43
C GLY A 134 -5.88 3.60 -11.61
N SER A 135 -5.35 3.50 -12.83
CA SER A 135 -6.09 3.84 -14.06
C SER A 135 -6.97 2.69 -14.58
N GLY A 136 -6.89 1.51 -13.96
CA GLY A 136 -7.70 0.35 -14.36
C GLY A 136 -8.90 0.13 -13.44
N ASP A 137 -9.64 -0.93 -13.70
CA ASP A 137 -10.83 -1.28 -12.91
C ASP A 137 -10.44 -1.87 -11.55
N PRO A 138 -11.00 -1.35 -10.45
CA PRO A 138 -10.69 -1.85 -9.11
C PRO A 138 -11.02 -3.32 -8.90
N ASP A 139 -12.11 -3.81 -9.47
CA ASP A 139 -12.53 -5.20 -9.36
C ASP A 139 -11.66 -6.16 -10.20
N GLN A 140 -10.84 -5.62 -11.08
CA GLN A 140 -9.89 -6.37 -11.90
C GLN A 140 -8.44 -6.20 -11.42
N GLY A 141 -8.23 -5.72 -10.20
CA GLY A 141 -6.89 -5.48 -9.66
C GLY A 141 -6.23 -4.19 -10.14
N GLY A 142 -6.97 -3.32 -10.84
CA GLY A 142 -6.42 -2.11 -11.47
C GLY A 142 -6.61 -0.82 -10.70
N GLY A 143 -7.12 -0.88 -9.46
CA GLY A 143 -7.49 0.32 -8.70
C GLY A 143 -6.35 1.12 -8.09
N GLY A 144 -5.19 0.51 -7.91
CA GLY A 144 -3.99 1.18 -7.37
C GLY A 144 -4.21 1.80 -5.99
N TRP A 145 -3.39 2.78 -5.66
CA TRP A 145 -3.50 3.48 -4.37
C TRP A 145 -4.85 4.19 -4.17
N PRO A 146 -5.48 4.79 -5.20
CA PRO A 146 -6.81 5.38 -5.01
C PRO A 146 -7.83 4.39 -4.46
N TRP A 147 -7.85 3.16 -4.98
CA TRP A 147 -8.74 2.11 -4.47
C TRP A 147 -8.37 1.70 -3.05
N VAL A 148 -7.09 1.46 -2.80
CA VAL A 148 -6.60 1.05 -1.47
C VAL A 148 -6.97 2.07 -0.41
N LEU A 149 -6.71 3.35 -0.68
CA LEU A 149 -7.00 4.44 0.27
C LEU A 149 -8.51 4.62 0.47
N SER A 150 -9.29 4.51 -0.60
CA SER A 150 -10.75 4.63 -0.50
C SER A 150 -11.35 3.52 0.35
N ASP A 151 -10.90 2.30 0.16
CA ASP A 151 -11.40 1.15 0.93
C ASP A 151 -10.93 1.20 2.39
N LEU A 152 -9.70 1.64 2.63
CA LEU A 152 -9.20 1.89 3.98
C LEU A 152 -10.06 2.93 4.70
N LYS A 153 -10.38 4.02 4.04
CA LYS A 153 -11.25 5.07 4.59
C LYS A 153 -12.62 4.50 4.96
N SER A 154 -13.23 3.75 4.05
CA SER A 154 -14.53 3.12 4.31
C SER A 154 -14.47 2.21 5.54
N LEU A 155 -13.47 1.33 5.61
CA LEU A 155 -13.32 0.40 6.73
C LEU A 155 -13.17 1.12 8.06
N LEU A 156 -12.32 2.13 8.12
CA LEU A 156 -12.03 2.83 9.38
C LEU A 156 -13.18 3.74 9.82
N GLU A 157 -13.92 4.33 8.88
CA GLU A 157 -15.03 5.24 9.21
C GLU A 157 -16.36 4.52 9.45
N THR A 158 -16.58 3.39 8.80
CA THR A 158 -17.88 2.70 8.85
C THR A 158 -17.82 1.29 9.44
N GLY A 159 -16.64 0.73 9.58
CA GLY A 159 -16.46 -0.68 9.97
C GLY A 159 -16.64 -1.66 8.82
N LYS A 160 -16.90 -1.18 7.61
CA LYS A 160 -17.15 -2.00 6.43
C LYS A 160 -16.30 -1.55 5.24
N ARG A 161 -15.79 -2.52 4.48
CA ARG A 161 -15.16 -2.23 3.21
C ARG A 161 -16.20 -1.86 2.15
N MET A 162 -15.78 -1.13 1.10
CA MET A 162 -16.70 -0.70 0.04
C MET A 162 -17.25 -1.86 -0.79
N SER A 163 -16.48 -2.90 -0.97
CA SER A 163 -16.87 -4.03 -1.81
C SER A 163 -17.67 -5.12 -1.08
N GLY A 164 -18.15 -4.82 0.10
CA GLY A 164 -19.02 -5.74 0.84
C GLY A 164 -18.39 -6.33 2.07
#